data_b1cbff05f90ce32e152abf6e74e45ed8
#
_entry.id   b1cbff05f90ce32e152abf6e74e45ed8
#
_cell.length_a   1.000
_cell.length_b   1.000
_cell.length_c   1.000
_cell.angle_alpha   90.00
_cell.angle_beta   90.00
_cell.angle_gamma   90.00
#
_symmetry.space_group_name_H-M   'P 1'
#
loop_
_entity.id
_entity.type
_entity.pdbx_description
1 polymer ?
#
loop_
_entity_poly.entity_id
_entity_poly.type
_entity_poly.pdbx_seq_one_letter_code
_entity_poly.pdbx_strand_id
1 'polypeptide(L)' 'METAYVMINCEMGSESSVIDKLKPIECVKEITGVFGNYDVLVKIQSAKVDEIKQTITTRIRSLDKIRCTTTLICAN' A
#
# COMPACT_ATOMS: atom_id res chain seq x y z
N MET A 1 -6.81 2.89 -16.77
CA MET A 1 -6.52 2.15 -15.55
C MET A 1 -6.51 3.09 -14.35
N GLU A 2 -7.11 2.67 -13.27
CA GLU A 2 -7.20 3.50 -12.08
C GLU A 2 -5.93 3.36 -11.25
N THR A 3 -5.53 4.44 -10.60
CA THR A 3 -4.30 4.47 -9.80
C THR A 3 -4.57 5.01 -8.41
N ALA A 4 -3.94 4.41 -7.42
CA ALA A 4 -3.98 4.91 -6.05
C ALA A 4 -2.60 4.82 -5.43
N TYR A 5 -2.34 5.69 -4.48
CA TYR A 5 -1.13 5.64 -3.66
C TYR A 5 -1.53 5.39 -2.23
N VAL A 6 -0.87 4.44 -1.59
CA VAL A 6 -1.11 4.13 -0.18
C VAL A 6 0.17 4.44 0.59
N MET A 7 0.05 5.32 1.55
CA MET A 7 1.16 5.66 2.44
C MET A 7 0.97 4.88 3.72
N ILE A 8 2.01 4.14 4.11
CA ILE A 8 1.93 3.18 5.21
C ILE A 8 2.91 3.55 6.32
N ASN A 9 2.40 3.55 7.55
CA ASN A 9 3.25 3.54 8.73
C ASN A 9 3.23 2.13 9.30
N CYS A 10 4.41 1.58 9.56
CA CYS A 10 4.54 0.25 10.14
C CYS A 10 5.36 0.31 11.41
N GLU A 11 5.37 -0.77 12.17
CA GLU A 11 6.16 -0.86 13.38
C GLU A 11 7.64 -0.74 13.05
N MET A 12 8.38 -0.13 13.95
CA MET A 12 9.81 0.08 13.77
C MET A 12 10.52 -1.27 13.51
N GLY A 13 11.34 -1.28 12.46
CA GLY A 13 12.08 -2.48 12.08
C GLY A 13 11.29 -3.46 11.23
N SER A 14 10.03 -3.15 10.90
CA SER A 14 9.16 -4.06 10.13
C SER A 14 9.08 -3.71 8.65
N GLU A 15 9.77 -2.69 8.20
CA GLU A 15 9.66 -2.19 6.82
C GLU A 15 9.91 -3.27 5.79
N SER A 16 11.00 -4.03 5.95
CA SER A 16 11.34 -5.11 5.02
C SER A 16 10.27 -6.19 4.97
N SER A 17 9.75 -6.57 6.13
CA SER A 17 8.72 -7.57 6.22
C SER A 17 7.43 -7.14 5.52
N VAL A 18 7.04 -5.88 5.74
CA VAL A 18 5.85 -5.31 5.10
C VAL A 18 6.03 -5.27 3.59
N ILE A 19 7.19 -4.80 3.12
CA ILE A 19 7.49 -4.72 1.70
C ILE A 19 7.42 -6.11 1.06
N ASP A 20 8.01 -7.12 1.70
CA ASP A 20 8.00 -8.48 1.19
C ASP A 20 6.58 -9.04 1.05
N LYS A 21 5.69 -8.67 1.97
CA LYS A 21 4.31 -9.14 1.92
C LYS A 21 3.47 -8.39 0.88
N LEU A 22 3.90 -7.20 0.50
CA LEU A 22 3.20 -6.42 -0.53
C LEU A 22 3.59 -6.85 -1.94
N LYS A 23 4.82 -7.32 -2.14
CA LYS A 23 5.32 -7.66 -3.47
C LYS A 23 4.44 -8.64 -4.26
N PRO A 24 3.89 -9.71 -3.65
CA PRO A 24 3.10 -10.66 -4.42
C PRO A 24 1.69 -10.19 -4.77
N ILE A 25 1.27 -9.04 -4.27
CA ILE A 25 -0.07 -8.53 -4.56
C ILE A 25 -0.12 -8.03 -6.00
N GLU A 26 -1.03 -8.59 -6.79
CA GLU A 26 -1.08 -8.34 -8.23
C GLU A 26 -1.25 -6.87 -8.59
N CYS A 27 -2.08 -6.15 -7.86
CA CYS A 27 -2.38 -4.74 -8.15
C CYS A 27 -1.26 -3.80 -7.72
N VAL A 28 -0.31 -4.26 -6.91
CA VAL A 28 0.79 -3.43 -6.44
C VAL A 28 1.84 -3.33 -7.55
N LYS A 29 2.11 -2.11 -8.00
CA LYS A 29 3.02 -1.87 -9.12
C LYS A 29 4.37 -1.31 -8.68
N GLU A 30 4.41 -0.52 -7.63
CA GLU A 30 5.64 0.03 -7.10
C GLU A 30 5.57 0.07 -5.59
N ILE A 31 6.70 -0.19 -4.94
CA ILE A 31 6.82 -0.10 -3.49
C ILE A 31 8.11 0.66 -3.21
N THR A 32 8.02 1.74 -2.45
CA THR A 32 9.18 2.58 -2.15
C THR A 32 9.26 2.83 -0.65
N GLY A 33 10.42 2.58 -0.07
CA GLY A 33 10.69 3.00 1.30
C GLY A 33 10.88 4.51 1.32
N VAL A 34 10.28 5.19 2.29
CA VAL A 34 10.34 6.65 2.38
C VAL A 34 10.64 7.06 3.82
N PHE A 35 11.03 8.32 3.99
CA PHE A 35 11.26 8.92 5.30
C PHE A 35 10.25 10.03 5.54
N GLY A 36 10.04 10.36 6.79
CA GLY A 36 9.15 11.43 7.17
C GLY A 36 7.96 10.88 7.94
N ASN A 37 6.76 11.34 7.60
CA ASN A 37 5.55 10.91 8.30
C ASN A 37 5.15 9.48 7.99
N TYR A 38 5.69 8.88 6.93
CA TYR A 38 5.36 7.54 6.50
C TYR A 38 6.63 6.74 6.25
N ASP A 39 6.49 5.41 6.26
CA ASP A 39 7.61 4.50 6.09
C ASP A 39 7.66 3.87 4.71
N VAL A 40 6.51 3.62 4.12
CA VAL A 40 6.41 2.94 2.82
C VAL A 40 5.35 3.62 1.96
N LEU A 41 5.68 3.79 0.68
CA LEU A 41 4.75 4.31 -0.33
C LEU A 41 4.48 3.21 -1.33
N VAL A 42 3.20 2.92 -1.57
CA VAL A 42 2.78 1.85 -2.49
C VAL A 42 1.93 2.45 -3.60
N LYS A 43 2.27 2.10 -4.84
CA LYS A 43 1.46 2.46 -5.99
C LYS A 43 0.63 1.26 -6.41
N ILE A 44 -0.67 1.43 -6.47
CA ILE A 44 -1.61 0.39 -6.85
C ILE A 44 -2.34 0.80 -8.11
N GLN A 45 -2.47 -0.12 -9.05
CA GLN A 45 -3.21 0.11 -10.29
C GLN A 45 -4.12 -1.06 -10.57
N SER A 46 -5.33 -0.78 -11.03
CA SER A 46 -6.30 -1.79 -11.42
C SER A 46 -7.27 -1.18 -12.42
N ALA A 47 -7.99 -2.03 -13.13
CA ALA A 47 -9.01 -1.59 -14.08
C ALA A 47 -10.17 -0.89 -13.38
N LYS A 48 -10.42 -1.24 -12.11
CA LYS A 48 -11.56 -0.70 -11.35
C LYS A 48 -11.14 -0.21 -9.99
N VAL A 49 -11.70 0.93 -9.59
CA VAL A 49 -11.47 1.50 -8.26
C VAL A 49 -11.89 0.53 -7.15
N ASP A 50 -12.98 -0.22 -7.37
CA ASP A 50 -13.45 -1.17 -6.37
C ASP A 50 -12.41 -2.26 -6.07
N GLU A 51 -11.66 -2.70 -7.07
CA GLU A 51 -10.59 -3.67 -6.86
C GLU A 51 -9.47 -3.08 -6.02
N ILE A 52 -9.16 -1.79 -6.26
CA ILE A 52 -8.15 -1.08 -5.47
C ILE A 52 -8.59 -1.01 -4.01
N LYS A 53 -9.81 -0.60 -3.75
CA LYS A 53 -10.34 -0.48 -2.40
C LYS A 53 -10.35 -1.83 -1.69
N GLN A 54 -10.75 -2.87 -2.39
CA GLN A 54 -10.79 -4.22 -1.82
C GLN A 54 -9.38 -4.71 -1.49
N THR A 55 -8.42 -4.48 -2.39
CA THR A 55 -7.03 -4.85 -2.15
C THR A 55 -6.49 -4.16 -0.91
N ILE A 56 -6.74 -2.87 -0.77
CA ILE A 56 -6.28 -2.13 0.40
C ILE A 56 -6.86 -2.71 1.68
N THR A 57 -8.17 -2.93 1.69
CA THR A 57 -8.87 -3.40 2.88
C THR A 57 -8.48 -4.82 3.26
N THR A 58 -8.41 -5.73 2.28
CA THR A 58 -8.23 -7.16 2.56
C THR A 58 -6.79 -7.61 2.54
N ARG A 59 -5.92 -6.95 1.79
CA ARG A 59 -4.55 -7.41 1.61
C ARG A 59 -3.51 -6.52 2.29
N ILE A 60 -3.77 -5.24 2.40
CA ILE A 60 -2.81 -4.30 2.97
C ILE A 60 -3.12 -4.03 4.43
N ARG A 61 -4.34 -3.58 4.74
CA ARG A 61 -4.70 -3.22 6.11
C ARG A 61 -4.78 -4.41 7.05
N SER A 62 -4.86 -5.62 6.50
CA SER A 62 -4.88 -6.85 7.30
C SER A 62 -3.50 -7.36 7.68
N LEU A 63 -2.44 -6.76 7.14
CA LEU A 63 -1.07 -7.18 7.47
C LEU A 63 -0.73 -6.83 8.90
N ASP A 64 0.00 -7.73 9.56
CA ASP A 64 0.57 -7.44 10.87
C ASP A 64 1.60 -6.33 10.72
N LYS A 65 1.86 -5.62 11.79
CA LYS A 65 2.90 -4.60 11.84
C LYS A 65 2.53 -3.29 11.15
N ILE A 66 1.37 -3.19 10.51
CA ILE A 66 0.91 -1.93 9.95
C ILE A 66 0.19 -1.14 11.04
N ARG A 67 0.64 0.09 11.27
CA ARG A 67 0.07 0.97 12.30
C ARG A 67 -1.04 1.83 11.75
N CYS A 68 -0.83 2.44 10.58
CA CYS A 68 -1.87 3.18 9.92
C CYS A 68 -1.56 3.33 8.43
N THR A 69 -2.59 3.62 7.66
CA THR A 69 -2.47 3.83 6.22
C THR A 69 -3.26 5.06 5.82
N THR A 70 -2.77 5.74 4.78
CA THR A 70 -3.49 6.85 4.15
C THR A 70 -3.54 6.56 2.67
N THR A 71 -4.72 6.60 2.08
CA THR A 71 -4.92 6.29 0.67
C THR A 71 -5.30 7.53 -0.12
N LEU A 72 -4.60 7.73 -1.24
CA LEU A 72 -4.93 8.78 -2.21
C LEU A 72 -5.30 8.10 -3.52
N ILE A 73 -6.54 8.27 -3.96
CA ILE A 73 -6.99 7.73 -5.24
C ILE A 73 -6.88 8.85 -6.26
N CYS A 74 -6.17 8.57 -7.36
CA CYS A 74 -5.98 9.57 -8.40
C CYS A 74 -7.28 9.79 -9.17
N ALA A 75 -7.65 11.05 -9.34
CA ALA A 75 -8.82 11.42 -10.13
C ALA A 75 -8.33 11.94 -11.46
N ASN A 76 -8.59 11.19 -12.52
CA ASN A 76 -8.19 11.60 -13.88
C ASN A 76 -9.39 11.85 -14.72
#